data_41be086c6d1f4a281ba1c1636be06423
#
_entry.id   41be086c6d1f4a281ba1c1636be06423
#
_cell.length_a   1.000
_cell.length_b   1.000
_cell.length_c   1.000
_cell.angle_alpha   90.00
_cell.angle_beta   90.00
_cell.angle_gamma   90.00
#
_symmetry.space_group_name_H-M   'P 1'
#
loop_
_entity.id
_entity.type
_entity.pdbx_description
1 polymer ?
#
loop_
_entity_poly.entity_id
_entity_poly.type
_entity_poly.pdbx_seq_one_letter_code
_entity_poly.pdbx_strand_id
1 'polypeptide(L)'
;TAMVGADLVGKVESNLNEDDPRNPATIADNVGDNVGDCAGMAADVFETYAVSLIGALLIGFLQLGSGPAAEGAMVYPFVIGGISVIGAVLGIVYVNLRSNSAKADRVLMEGVLVSGVLSALLYWPATIGLLPDTLEIAGKTYTSTGIYGAALVGLLMTGAAVVITNYYTSTAYRPVRSIAEASRTGHATNIIAGLAVGNKATALPVLCIVTAIFFSYQAGDLFGIATAVMSMLSMAGIIISLDAFGPITDNAGGIAVMSGLPEEVRERTDRLDAVGNTMKAVTKGYAIASAGVAALVLFGSYYLELERKTGHTWDFSLKDPIVIIGMFLGGLLPCLFTAWSMSAVGKAAGAVVVEVRRQLEKFPGIMNGTQKPEYAACVDIVTKAALREMILPALLPVVGVIAIAAIPALGAKALGGMLVGTIVTGLFVGIAMTSSGGAWDNAKKFIEEGHHGGKGSDAHKAAVTGDTVGDPYKDTSGPAINPMIKVVNIVAILMIELFFV
;
A
#
# COMPACT_ATOMS: atom_id res chain seq x y z
N THR A 1 -2.12 -13.50 8.41
CA THR A 1 -2.41 -14.97 8.46
C THR A 1 -2.33 -15.53 9.87
N ALA A 2 -1.24 -15.26 10.61
CA ALA A 2 -1.09 -15.67 12.02
C ALA A 2 -2.15 -15.01 12.89
N MET A 3 -2.39 -13.72 12.72
CA MET A 3 -3.41 -12.93 13.40
C MET A 3 -4.80 -13.57 13.30
N VAL A 4 -5.27 -13.91 12.09
CA VAL A 4 -6.57 -14.58 11.90
C VAL A 4 -6.66 -15.87 12.72
N GLY A 5 -5.58 -16.69 12.74
CA GLY A 5 -5.53 -17.91 13.53
C GLY A 5 -5.47 -17.67 15.04
N ALA A 6 -4.71 -16.66 15.47
CA ALA A 6 -4.59 -16.22 16.84
C ALA A 6 -5.92 -15.68 17.40
N ASP A 7 -6.60 -14.85 16.61
CA ASP A 7 -7.86 -14.20 17.00
C ASP A 7 -9.02 -15.19 17.11
N LEU A 8 -9.18 -16.08 16.14
CA LEU A 8 -10.29 -17.03 16.16
C LEU A 8 -10.26 -17.93 17.40
N VAL A 9 -9.13 -18.51 17.72
CA VAL A 9 -9.03 -19.42 18.87
C VAL A 9 -8.72 -18.68 20.17
N GLY A 10 -7.81 -17.72 20.14
CA GLY A 10 -7.41 -16.98 21.33
C GLY A 10 -8.52 -16.05 21.83
N LYS A 11 -8.95 -15.10 21.01
CA LYS A 11 -9.90 -14.06 21.43
C LYS A 11 -11.35 -14.56 21.43
N VAL A 12 -11.79 -15.27 20.37
CA VAL A 12 -13.21 -15.64 20.24
C VAL A 12 -13.55 -16.91 21.01
N GLU A 13 -12.78 -18.00 20.86
CA GLU A 13 -13.08 -19.29 21.52
C GLU A 13 -12.60 -19.34 22.96
N SER A 14 -11.36 -18.88 23.24
CA SER A 14 -10.73 -19.02 24.55
C SER A 14 -10.84 -17.78 25.43
N ASN A 15 -11.40 -16.68 24.91
CA ASN A 15 -11.55 -15.39 25.58
C ASN A 15 -10.24 -14.85 26.19
N LEU A 16 -9.11 -15.10 25.51
CA LEU A 16 -7.81 -14.56 25.86
C LEU A 16 -7.69 -13.11 25.38
N ASN A 17 -6.94 -12.31 26.13
CA ASN A 17 -6.61 -10.96 25.69
C ASN A 17 -5.63 -10.96 24.51
N GLU A 18 -5.53 -9.85 23.82
CA GLU A 18 -4.48 -9.59 22.83
C GLU A 18 -3.10 -9.74 23.48
N ASP A 19 -2.16 -10.33 22.79
CA ASP A 19 -0.81 -10.62 23.27
C ASP A 19 -0.72 -11.56 24.51
N ASP A 20 -1.79 -12.25 24.88
CA ASP A 20 -1.77 -13.16 26.01
C ASP A 20 -0.70 -14.26 25.79
N PRO A 21 0.26 -14.42 26.71
CA PRO A 21 1.32 -15.42 26.56
C PRO A 21 0.82 -16.86 26.53
N ARG A 22 -0.44 -17.11 26.86
CA ARG A 22 -1.07 -18.43 26.77
C ARG A 22 -1.53 -18.77 25.34
N ASN A 23 -1.64 -17.77 24.44
CA ASN A 23 -1.98 -18.03 23.06
C ASN A 23 -0.74 -18.49 22.28
N PRO A 24 -0.69 -19.74 21.76
CA PRO A 24 0.46 -20.26 21.02
C PRO A 24 0.83 -19.47 19.76
N ALA A 25 -0.11 -18.71 19.18
CA ALA A 25 0.10 -17.96 17.95
C ALA A 25 0.59 -16.51 18.16
N THR A 26 0.63 -15.99 19.39
CA THR A 26 0.99 -14.59 19.68
C THR A 26 2.33 -14.18 19.07
N ILE A 27 3.39 -15.00 19.23
CA ILE A 27 4.70 -14.65 18.65
C ILE A 27 4.68 -14.70 17.12
N ALA A 28 3.94 -15.64 16.53
CA ALA A 28 3.81 -15.73 15.08
C ALA A 28 3.07 -14.52 14.52
N ASP A 29 2.16 -13.96 15.27
CA ASP A 29 1.41 -12.75 14.93
C ASP A 29 2.30 -11.52 14.96
N ASN A 30 2.92 -11.23 16.08
CA ASN A 30 3.84 -10.10 16.23
C ASN A 30 5.01 -10.12 15.22
N VAL A 31 5.60 -11.29 14.94
CA VAL A 31 6.63 -11.44 13.91
C VAL A 31 6.04 -11.22 12.51
N GLY A 32 4.82 -11.70 12.28
CA GLY A 32 4.11 -11.54 11.02
C GLY A 32 3.91 -10.07 10.63
N ASP A 33 3.58 -9.22 11.58
CA ASP A 33 3.42 -7.78 11.38
C ASP A 33 4.73 -7.09 10.98
N ASN A 34 5.85 -7.48 11.60
CA ASN A 34 7.16 -6.97 11.17
C ASN A 34 7.51 -7.38 9.74
N VAL A 35 7.17 -8.60 9.34
CA VAL A 35 7.41 -9.08 7.97
C VAL A 35 6.49 -8.36 6.98
N GLY A 36 5.20 -8.24 7.29
CA GLY A 36 4.21 -7.60 6.40
C GLY A 36 4.39 -6.09 6.28
N ASP A 37 4.31 -5.42 7.42
CA ASP A 37 4.23 -3.95 7.44
C ASP A 37 5.61 -3.28 7.38
N CYS A 38 6.67 -3.85 7.96
CA CYS A 38 8.01 -3.26 7.80
C CYS A 38 8.69 -3.74 6.52
N ALA A 39 8.99 -5.05 6.41
CA ALA A 39 9.78 -5.55 5.31
C ALA A 39 9.00 -5.55 3.98
N GLY A 40 7.75 -6.02 3.99
CA GLY A 40 6.92 -6.13 2.80
C GLY A 40 6.57 -4.75 2.22
N MET A 41 6.14 -3.82 3.06
CA MET A 41 5.79 -2.47 2.60
C MET A 41 7.01 -1.66 2.19
N ALA A 42 8.12 -1.74 2.93
CA ALA A 42 9.35 -1.08 2.52
C ALA A 42 9.85 -1.59 1.16
N ALA A 43 9.76 -2.91 0.90
CA ALA A 43 10.09 -3.51 -0.39
C ALA A 43 9.16 -3.00 -1.50
N ASP A 44 7.85 -2.92 -1.26
CA ASP A 44 6.85 -2.42 -2.22
C ASP A 44 7.11 -0.95 -2.60
N VAL A 45 7.35 -0.08 -1.62
CA VAL A 45 7.65 1.34 -1.86
C VAL A 45 9.00 1.50 -2.56
N PHE A 46 10.02 0.73 -2.18
CA PHE A 46 11.32 0.73 -2.86
C PHE A 46 11.19 0.28 -4.31
N GLU A 47 10.49 -0.81 -4.58
CA GLU A 47 10.21 -1.27 -5.95
C GLU A 47 9.49 -0.18 -6.75
N THR A 48 8.43 0.43 -6.17
CA THR A 48 7.69 1.52 -6.82
C THR A 48 8.61 2.67 -7.18
N TYR A 49 9.50 3.07 -6.27
CA TYR A 49 10.47 4.14 -6.50
C TYR A 49 11.44 3.78 -7.63
N ALA A 50 12.07 2.62 -7.55
CA ALA A 50 13.08 2.18 -8.53
C ALA A 50 12.49 2.06 -9.94
N VAL A 51 11.31 1.43 -10.07
CA VAL A 51 10.65 1.22 -11.35
C VAL A 51 10.14 2.54 -11.94
N SER A 52 9.58 3.43 -11.10
CA SER A 52 9.13 4.75 -11.55
C SER A 52 10.29 5.64 -11.98
N LEU A 53 11.43 5.52 -11.29
CA LEU A 53 12.65 6.22 -11.68
C LEU A 53 13.12 5.77 -13.06
N ILE A 54 13.18 4.44 -13.31
CA ILE A 54 13.53 3.90 -14.62
C ILE A 54 12.54 4.39 -15.69
N GLY A 55 11.24 4.35 -15.40
CA GLY A 55 10.21 4.86 -16.30
C GLY A 55 10.36 6.36 -16.59
N ALA A 56 10.65 7.17 -15.58
CA ALA A 56 10.88 8.60 -15.74
C ALA A 56 12.11 8.90 -16.59
N LEU A 57 13.20 8.15 -16.39
CA LEU A 57 14.40 8.25 -17.21
C LEU A 57 14.12 7.89 -18.67
N LEU A 58 13.41 6.80 -18.88
CA LEU A 58 13.07 6.33 -20.23
C LEU A 58 12.16 7.35 -20.95
N ILE A 59 11.14 7.89 -20.28
CA ILE A 59 10.28 8.94 -20.85
C ILE A 59 11.11 10.19 -21.17
N GLY A 60 11.94 10.64 -20.22
CA GLY A 60 12.83 11.80 -20.45
C GLY A 60 13.73 11.63 -21.67
N PHE A 61 14.35 10.46 -21.82
CA PHE A 61 15.18 10.13 -22.98
C PHE A 61 14.39 10.05 -24.29
N LEU A 62 13.24 9.36 -24.29
CA LEU A 62 12.46 9.12 -25.51
C LEU A 62 11.70 10.37 -26.00
N GLN A 63 11.23 11.21 -25.08
CA GLN A 63 10.48 12.43 -25.44
C GLN A 63 11.35 13.63 -25.76
N LEU A 64 12.51 13.78 -25.11
CA LEU A 64 13.39 14.94 -25.30
C LEU A 64 14.58 14.65 -26.26
N GLY A 65 14.78 13.38 -26.63
CA GLY A 65 15.82 12.98 -27.59
C GLY A 65 17.24 13.12 -27.03
N SER A 66 18.12 13.80 -27.77
CA SER A 66 19.52 13.99 -27.39
C SER A 66 19.85 15.47 -27.23
N GLY A 67 20.73 15.78 -26.26
CA GLY A 67 21.21 17.14 -26.00
C GLY A 67 21.04 17.55 -24.54
N PRO A 68 21.46 18.78 -24.17
CA PRO A 68 21.50 19.24 -22.79
C PRO A 68 20.12 19.18 -22.07
N ALA A 69 19.02 19.40 -22.79
CA ALA A 69 17.66 19.30 -22.24
C ALA A 69 17.33 17.85 -21.84
N ALA A 70 17.70 16.87 -22.69
CA ALA A 70 17.49 15.46 -22.40
C ALA A 70 18.38 14.97 -21.23
N GLU A 71 19.63 15.41 -21.21
CA GLU A 71 20.56 15.12 -20.11
C GLU A 71 20.03 15.67 -18.78
N GLY A 72 19.58 16.93 -18.75
CA GLY A 72 18.95 17.55 -17.59
C GLY A 72 17.69 16.80 -17.14
N ALA A 73 16.81 16.44 -18.08
CA ALA A 73 15.60 15.67 -17.79
C ALA A 73 15.87 14.26 -17.25
N MET A 74 16.92 13.60 -17.69
CA MET A 74 17.34 12.29 -17.16
C MET A 74 17.92 12.41 -15.75
N VAL A 75 18.66 13.47 -15.44
CA VAL A 75 19.25 13.70 -14.11
C VAL A 75 18.21 14.20 -13.11
N TYR A 76 17.22 14.95 -13.55
CA TYR A 76 16.25 15.63 -12.69
C TYR A 76 15.48 14.70 -11.73
N PRO A 77 14.96 13.53 -12.14
CA PRO A 77 14.31 12.59 -11.21
C PRO A 77 15.22 12.09 -10.07
N PHE A 78 16.50 11.86 -10.36
CA PHE A 78 17.50 11.50 -9.33
C PHE A 78 17.72 12.64 -8.34
N VAL A 79 17.80 13.86 -8.83
CA VAL A 79 18.04 15.04 -7.98
C VAL A 79 16.84 15.33 -7.10
N ILE A 80 15.61 15.21 -7.62
CA ILE A 80 14.38 15.28 -6.80
C ILE A 80 14.43 14.24 -5.67
N GLY A 81 14.75 12.99 -5.99
CA GLY A 81 14.88 11.93 -5.00
C GLY A 81 15.95 12.24 -3.95
N GLY A 82 17.13 12.66 -4.38
CA GLY A 82 18.25 13.00 -3.48
C GLY A 82 17.93 14.17 -2.54
N ILE A 83 17.30 15.23 -3.05
CA ILE A 83 16.85 16.38 -2.26
C ILE A 83 15.84 15.94 -1.20
N SER A 84 14.92 15.07 -1.55
CA SER A 84 13.89 14.63 -0.60
C SER A 84 14.42 13.73 0.51
N VAL A 85 15.55 13.06 0.31
CA VAL A 85 16.26 12.37 1.41
C VAL A 85 16.68 13.39 2.47
N ILE A 86 17.18 14.57 2.05
CA ILE A 86 17.53 15.64 2.98
C ILE A 86 16.26 16.13 3.69
N GLY A 87 15.18 16.36 2.94
CA GLY A 87 13.89 16.75 3.49
C GLY A 87 13.35 15.74 4.51
N ALA A 88 13.44 14.44 4.21
CA ALA A 88 13.00 13.36 5.10
C ALA A 88 13.84 13.32 6.39
N VAL A 89 15.17 13.41 6.29
CA VAL A 89 16.05 13.44 7.46
C VAL A 89 15.72 14.64 8.37
N LEU A 90 15.53 15.82 7.79
CA LEU A 90 15.14 17.01 8.56
C LEU A 90 13.75 16.89 9.16
N GLY A 91 12.81 16.26 8.47
CA GLY A 91 11.50 15.93 9.01
C GLY A 91 11.57 14.98 10.21
N ILE A 92 12.40 13.95 10.15
CA ILE A 92 12.64 13.01 11.27
C ILE A 92 13.31 13.73 12.46
N VAL A 93 14.29 14.57 12.19
CA VAL A 93 14.93 15.41 13.23
C VAL A 93 13.90 16.31 13.91
N TYR A 94 13.00 16.94 13.13
CA TYR A 94 11.89 17.73 13.67
C TYR A 94 10.99 16.91 14.60
N VAL A 95 10.59 15.71 14.18
CA VAL A 95 9.78 14.78 14.99
C VAL A 95 10.49 14.47 16.30
N ASN A 96 11.79 14.16 16.27
CA ASN A 96 12.55 13.83 17.46
C ASN A 96 12.64 15.03 18.45
N LEU A 97 12.85 16.24 17.94
CA LEU A 97 12.90 17.45 18.78
C LEU A 97 11.54 17.78 19.43
N ARG A 98 10.43 17.40 18.81
CA ARG A 98 9.07 17.69 19.28
C ARG A 98 8.43 16.54 20.08
N SER A 99 9.03 15.36 20.12
CA SER A 99 8.45 14.12 20.68
C SER A 99 7.98 14.24 22.13
N ASN A 100 8.61 15.08 22.95
CA ASN A 100 8.29 15.26 24.35
C ASN A 100 7.19 16.31 24.64
N SER A 101 6.71 17.06 23.65
CA SER A 101 5.89 18.26 23.88
C SER A 101 4.50 18.24 23.27
N ALA A 102 4.16 17.22 22.45
CA ALA A 102 2.88 17.16 21.75
C ALA A 102 2.38 15.70 21.59
N LYS A 103 1.14 15.53 21.13
CA LYS A 103 0.58 14.21 20.83
C LYS A 103 1.35 13.58 19.66
N ALA A 104 1.66 12.28 19.76
CA ALA A 104 2.49 11.56 18.81
C ALA A 104 1.94 11.63 17.37
N ASP A 105 0.64 11.41 17.19
CA ASP A 105 -0.06 11.50 15.91
C ASP A 105 0.19 12.82 15.18
N ARG A 106 0.05 13.92 15.92
CA ARG A 106 0.25 15.26 15.40
C ARG A 106 1.71 15.52 15.01
N VAL A 107 2.66 15.12 15.86
CA VAL A 107 4.09 15.33 15.61
C VAL A 107 4.56 14.56 14.38
N LEU A 108 4.10 13.32 14.21
CA LEU A 108 4.40 12.49 13.04
C LEU A 108 3.89 13.16 11.76
N MET A 109 2.65 13.65 11.76
CA MET A 109 2.06 14.36 10.61
C MET A 109 2.77 15.69 10.31
N GLU A 110 3.16 16.44 11.35
CA GLU A 110 3.99 17.66 11.19
C GLU A 110 5.35 17.32 10.54
N GLY A 111 5.95 16.18 10.87
CA GLY A 111 7.18 15.70 10.23
C GLY A 111 7.05 15.49 8.73
N VAL A 112 5.95 14.89 8.28
CA VAL A 112 5.64 14.75 6.84
C VAL A 112 5.50 16.11 6.17
N LEU A 113 4.78 17.03 6.81
CA LEU A 113 4.58 18.37 6.29
C LEU A 113 5.90 19.13 6.15
N VAL A 114 6.75 19.09 7.19
CA VAL A 114 8.08 19.71 7.17
C VAL A 114 8.94 19.14 6.06
N SER A 115 8.97 17.81 5.91
CA SER A 115 9.70 17.14 4.83
C SER A 115 9.20 17.58 3.44
N GLY A 116 7.88 17.62 3.24
CA GLY A 116 7.27 18.05 1.97
C GLY A 116 7.55 19.52 1.63
N VAL A 117 7.44 20.42 2.61
CA VAL A 117 7.72 21.85 2.42
C VAL A 117 9.19 22.09 2.07
N LEU A 118 10.11 21.44 2.80
CA LEU A 118 11.54 21.55 2.52
C LEU A 118 11.88 21.00 1.13
N SER A 119 11.30 19.87 0.74
CA SER A 119 11.47 19.30 -0.60
C SER A 119 10.95 20.27 -1.67
N ALA A 120 9.76 20.84 -1.49
CA ALA A 120 9.20 21.82 -2.41
C ALA A 120 10.12 23.03 -2.62
N LEU A 121 10.65 23.59 -1.53
CA LEU A 121 11.56 24.74 -1.60
C LEU A 121 12.87 24.39 -2.32
N LEU A 122 13.41 23.20 -2.10
CA LEU A 122 14.67 22.77 -2.69
C LEU A 122 14.52 22.30 -4.15
N TYR A 123 13.33 21.88 -4.58
CA TYR A 123 13.09 21.52 -5.97
C TYR A 123 13.20 22.72 -6.92
N TRP A 124 12.85 23.92 -6.46
CA TRP A 124 12.92 25.11 -7.31
C TRP A 124 14.32 25.37 -7.89
N PRO A 125 15.38 25.55 -7.05
CA PRO A 125 16.72 25.75 -7.59
C PRO A 125 17.24 24.56 -8.40
N ALA A 126 16.84 23.33 -8.06
CA ALA A 126 17.19 22.15 -8.85
C ALA A 126 16.54 22.19 -10.24
N THR A 127 15.28 22.60 -10.33
CA THR A 127 14.56 22.71 -11.60
C THR A 127 15.21 23.71 -12.53
N ILE A 128 15.45 24.94 -12.06
CA ILE A 128 16.05 26.00 -12.90
C ILE A 128 17.52 25.76 -13.21
N GLY A 129 18.23 24.95 -12.40
CA GLY A 129 19.64 24.62 -12.60
C GLY A 129 19.85 23.44 -13.59
N LEU A 130 18.87 22.55 -13.71
CA LEU A 130 18.98 21.33 -14.54
C LEU A 130 18.19 21.39 -15.82
N LEU A 131 17.08 22.10 -15.84
CA LEU A 131 16.19 22.17 -17.00
C LEU A 131 16.33 23.53 -17.68
N PRO A 132 16.32 23.58 -19.02
CA PRO A 132 16.27 24.85 -19.76
C PRO A 132 14.91 25.53 -19.51
N ASP A 133 14.83 26.84 -19.75
CA ASP A 133 13.59 27.62 -19.55
C ASP A 133 12.41 27.02 -20.30
N THR A 134 12.67 26.45 -21.48
CA THR A 134 11.66 25.81 -22.33
C THR A 134 12.14 24.43 -22.78
N LEU A 135 11.21 23.47 -22.79
CA LEU A 135 11.43 22.10 -23.24
C LEU A 135 10.45 21.79 -24.38
N GLU A 136 10.96 21.25 -25.47
CA GLU A 136 10.13 20.74 -26.56
C GLU A 136 9.81 19.26 -26.32
N ILE A 137 8.56 18.95 -26.00
CA ILE A 137 8.09 17.60 -25.69
C ILE A 137 6.91 17.27 -26.62
N ALA A 138 7.03 16.17 -27.38
CA ALA A 138 5.97 15.73 -28.30
C ALA A 138 5.45 16.85 -29.24
N GLY A 139 6.34 17.74 -29.70
CA GLY A 139 6.00 18.85 -30.60
C GLY A 139 5.29 20.03 -29.94
N LYS A 140 5.30 20.10 -28.61
CA LYS A 140 4.77 21.21 -27.81
C LYS A 140 5.85 21.82 -26.92
N THR A 141 5.78 23.12 -26.69
CA THR A 141 6.72 23.84 -25.82
C THR A 141 6.17 23.89 -24.40
N TYR A 142 6.94 23.38 -23.46
CA TYR A 142 6.66 23.45 -22.02
C TYR A 142 7.72 24.28 -21.31
N THR A 143 7.41 24.79 -20.11
CA THR A 143 8.36 25.57 -19.32
C THR A 143 8.91 24.78 -18.14
N SER A 144 10.14 25.07 -17.72
CA SER A 144 10.71 24.48 -16.49
C SER A 144 9.86 24.79 -15.26
N THR A 145 9.23 25.96 -15.20
CA THR A 145 8.24 26.30 -14.16
C THR A 145 7.01 25.41 -14.19
N GLY A 146 6.56 24.98 -15.36
CA GLY A 146 5.51 23.97 -15.51
C GLY A 146 5.93 22.62 -14.92
N ILE A 147 7.15 22.16 -15.23
CA ILE A 147 7.70 20.90 -14.66
C ILE A 147 7.83 21.00 -13.14
N TYR A 148 8.27 22.13 -12.59
CA TYR A 148 8.24 22.39 -11.15
C TYR A 148 6.81 22.31 -10.60
N GLY A 149 5.83 22.87 -11.29
CA GLY A 149 4.42 22.74 -10.96
C GLY A 149 3.96 21.28 -10.88
N ALA A 150 4.39 20.43 -11.82
CA ALA A 150 4.14 19.00 -11.79
C ALA A 150 4.78 18.32 -10.56
N ALA A 151 6.01 18.71 -10.18
CA ALA A 151 6.63 18.23 -8.94
C ALA A 151 5.82 18.62 -7.69
N LEU A 152 5.31 19.86 -7.64
CA LEU A 152 4.43 20.28 -6.53
C LEU A 152 3.12 19.49 -6.50
N VAL A 153 2.53 19.15 -7.64
CA VAL A 153 1.36 18.26 -7.70
C VAL A 153 1.63 16.92 -7.05
N GLY A 154 2.81 16.32 -7.26
CA GLY A 154 3.20 15.08 -6.61
C GLY A 154 3.27 15.18 -5.08
N LEU A 155 3.87 16.26 -4.55
CA LEU A 155 3.89 16.52 -3.11
C LEU A 155 2.48 16.74 -2.53
N LEU A 156 1.63 17.49 -3.25
CA LEU A 156 0.24 17.70 -2.85
C LEU A 156 -0.56 16.41 -2.85
N MET A 157 -0.31 15.51 -3.80
CA MET A 157 -0.90 14.16 -3.80
C MET A 157 -0.52 13.36 -2.56
N THR A 158 0.74 13.43 -2.13
CA THR A 158 1.17 12.79 -0.87
C THR A 158 0.33 13.29 0.30
N GLY A 159 0.21 14.61 0.46
CA GLY A 159 -0.62 15.22 1.50
C GLY A 159 -2.10 14.81 1.40
N ALA A 160 -2.65 14.81 0.19
CA ALA A 160 -4.04 14.40 -0.04
C ALA A 160 -4.27 12.92 0.31
N ALA A 161 -3.38 12.02 -0.11
CA ALA A 161 -3.46 10.60 0.22
C ALA A 161 -3.49 10.37 1.74
N VAL A 162 -2.59 11.06 2.47
CA VAL A 162 -2.51 11.02 3.93
C VAL A 162 -3.82 11.49 4.57
N VAL A 163 -4.31 12.66 4.20
CA VAL A 163 -5.54 13.26 4.78
C VAL A 163 -6.78 12.42 4.47
N ILE A 164 -6.92 11.97 3.24
CA ILE A 164 -8.09 11.18 2.81
C ILE A 164 -8.11 9.83 3.51
N THR A 165 -6.98 9.13 3.56
CA THR A 165 -6.92 7.83 4.22
C THR A 165 -7.19 7.97 5.71
N ASN A 166 -6.60 8.96 6.38
CA ASN A 166 -6.91 9.27 7.78
C ASN A 166 -8.41 9.52 8.00
N TYR A 167 -9.09 10.23 7.10
CA TYR A 167 -10.53 10.45 7.21
C TYR A 167 -11.34 9.15 7.20
N TYR A 168 -10.97 8.18 6.35
CA TYR A 168 -11.72 6.93 6.23
C TYR A 168 -11.36 5.88 7.29
N THR A 169 -10.18 5.98 7.89
CA THR A 169 -9.65 4.93 8.78
C THR A 169 -9.48 5.34 10.25
N SER A 170 -9.53 6.63 10.57
CA SER A 170 -9.36 7.08 11.96
C SER A 170 -10.69 7.05 12.77
N THR A 171 -10.57 6.69 14.06
CA THR A 171 -11.66 6.70 15.05
C THR A 171 -12.29 8.10 15.25
N ALA A 172 -11.56 9.15 14.88
CA ALA A 172 -12.03 10.52 14.97
C ALA A 172 -13.22 10.83 14.04
N TYR A 173 -13.39 10.06 12.93
CA TYR A 173 -14.31 10.39 11.86
C TYR A 173 -15.49 9.42 11.74
N ARG A 174 -16.53 9.89 11.03
CA ARG A 174 -17.79 9.16 10.85
C ARG A 174 -17.64 7.79 10.16
N PRO A 175 -16.79 7.56 9.16
CA PRO A 175 -16.69 6.24 8.52
C PRO A 175 -16.45 5.11 9.52
N VAL A 176 -15.42 5.22 10.36
CA VAL A 176 -15.09 4.23 11.39
C VAL A 176 -16.20 4.09 12.42
N ARG A 177 -16.73 5.22 12.93
CA ARG A 177 -17.82 5.22 13.89
C ARG A 177 -19.10 4.57 13.35
N SER A 178 -19.36 4.67 12.04
CA SER A 178 -20.51 4.01 11.42
C SER A 178 -20.39 2.49 11.40
N ILE A 179 -19.16 1.95 11.29
CA ILE A 179 -18.91 0.50 11.41
C ILE A 179 -19.09 0.06 12.86
N ALA A 180 -18.57 0.82 13.82
CA ALA A 180 -18.75 0.55 15.24
C ALA A 180 -20.23 0.58 15.64
N GLU A 181 -21.02 1.52 15.13
CA GLU A 181 -22.48 1.55 15.35
C GLU A 181 -23.18 0.34 14.72
N ALA A 182 -22.79 -0.07 13.50
CA ALA A 182 -23.34 -1.25 12.84
C ALA A 182 -23.01 -2.56 13.60
N SER A 183 -21.92 -2.58 14.36
CA SER A 183 -21.54 -3.72 15.20
C SER A 183 -22.55 -4.03 16.30
N ARG A 184 -23.34 -3.04 16.74
CA ARG A 184 -24.41 -3.22 17.74
C ARG A 184 -25.54 -4.13 17.24
N THR A 185 -25.73 -4.22 15.95
CA THR A 185 -26.78 -5.04 15.34
C THR A 185 -26.28 -6.43 14.92
N GLY A 186 -24.97 -6.68 14.96
CA GLY A 186 -24.37 -7.99 14.78
C GLY A 186 -23.26 -8.07 13.74
N HIS A 187 -22.73 -9.27 13.57
CA HIS A 187 -21.59 -9.55 12.72
C HIS A 187 -21.83 -9.20 11.23
N ALA A 188 -22.96 -9.58 10.69
CA ALA A 188 -23.29 -9.35 9.27
C ALA A 188 -23.37 -7.85 8.94
N THR A 189 -23.99 -7.06 9.80
CA THR A 189 -24.12 -5.60 9.62
C THR A 189 -22.78 -4.89 9.75
N ASN A 190 -21.89 -5.35 10.63
CA ASN A 190 -20.51 -4.87 10.70
C ASN A 190 -19.78 -5.11 9.37
N ILE A 191 -19.82 -6.34 8.83
CA ILE A 191 -19.16 -6.69 7.57
C ILE A 191 -19.70 -5.83 6.42
N ILE A 192 -21.04 -5.71 6.29
CA ILE A 192 -21.66 -4.88 5.26
C ILE A 192 -21.23 -3.41 5.37
N ALA A 193 -21.18 -2.87 6.59
CA ALA A 193 -20.77 -1.49 6.83
C ALA A 193 -19.31 -1.24 6.41
N GLY A 194 -18.39 -2.13 6.74
CA GLY A 194 -16.99 -2.00 6.35
C GLY A 194 -16.76 -2.11 4.85
N LEU A 195 -17.44 -3.05 4.17
CA LEU A 195 -17.41 -3.13 2.70
C LEU A 195 -17.94 -1.85 2.05
N ALA A 196 -19.02 -1.28 2.58
CA ALA A 196 -19.59 -0.03 2.10
C ALA A 196 -18.65 1.16 2.32
N VAL A 197 -17.96 1.22 3.47
CA VAL A 197 -16.95 2.26 3.76
C VAL A 197 -15.77 2.12 2.80
N GLY A 198 -15.24 0.93 2.57
CA GLY A 198 -14.14 0.71 1.64
C GLY A 198 -14.46 1.12 0.20
N ASN A 199 -15.64 0.75 -0.30
CA ASN A 199 -16.07 1.19 -1.62
C ASN A 199 -16.22 2.72 -1.71
N LYS A 200 -16.75 3.39 -0.68
CA LYS A 200 -16.81 4.86 -0.62
C LYS A 200 -15.43 5.49 -0.55
N ALA A 201 -14.47 4.83 0.11
CA ALA A 201 -13.11 5.32 0.27
C ALA A 201 -12.32 5.39 -1.04
N THR A 202 -12.79 4.76 -2.13
CA THR A 202 -12.17 4.87 -3.45
C THR A 202 -12.38 6.23 -4.10
N ALA A 203 -13.48 6.91 -3.80
CA ALA A 203 -13.92 8.09 -4.55
C ALA A 203 -12.92 9.26 -4.49
N LEU A 204 -12.56 9.68 -3.28
CA LEU A 204 -11.67 10.85 -3.12
C LEU A 204 -10.24 10.59 -3.64
N PRO A 205 -9.59 9.45 -3.32
CA PRO A 205 -8.26 9.17 -3.88
C PRO A 205 -8.26 9.13 -5.40
N VAL A 206 -9.25 8.48 -6.02
CA VAL A 206 -9.35 8.43 -7.49
C VAL A 206 -9.53 9.81 -8.09
N LEU A 207 -10.37 10.66 -7.51
CA LEU A 207 -10.51 12.06 -7.97
C LEU A 207 -9.20 12.84 -7.83
N CYS A 208 -8.46 12.66 -6.74
CA CYS A 208 -7.14 13.28 -6.57
C CYS A 208 -6.15 12.78 -7.63
N ILE A 209 -6.11 11.46 -7.89
CA ILE A 209 -5.24 10.87 -8.92
C ILE A 209 -5.57 11.45 -10.30
N VAL A 210 -6.84 11.46 -10.69
CA VAL A 210 -7.28 12.01 -11.99
C VAL A 210 -6.90 13.48 -12.13
N THR A 211 -7.11 14.25 -11.07
CA THR A 211 -6.76 15.68 -11.03
C THR A 211 -5.24 15.87 -11.17
N ALA A 212 -4.46 15.08 -10.46
CA ALA A 212 -3.00 15.15 -10.52
C ALA A 212 -2.47 14.76 -11.90
N ILE A 213 -2.99 13.69 -12.50
CA ILE A 213 -2.66 13.29 -13.87
C ILE A 213 -2.95 14.42 -14.85
N PHE A 214 -4.15 15.02 -14.76
CA PHE A 214 -4.55 16.09 -15.65
C PHE A 214 -3.60 17.30 -15.57
N PHE A 215 -3.34 17.82 -14.38
CA PHE A 215 -2.46 19.00 -14.23
C PHE A 215 -1.00 18.69 -14.56
N SER A 216 -0.49 17.52 -14.20
CA SER A 216 0.87 17.12 -14.52
C SER A 216 1.08 16.90 -16.02
N TYR A 217 0.08 16.33 -16.70
CA TYR A 217 0.09 16.18 -18.15
C TYR A 217 0.07 17.55 -18.88
N GLN A 218 -0.75 18.48 -18.42
CA GLN A 218 -0.77 19.84 -18.97
C GLN A 218 0.55 20.60 -18.74
N ALA A 219 1.27 20.27 -17.68
CA ALA A 219 2.53 20.92 -17.31
C ALA A 219 3.74 20.39 -18.09
N GLY A 220 3.72 19.15 -18.61
CA GLY A 220 4.89 18.55 -19.24
C GLY A 220 4.66 17.21 -19.93
N ASP A 221 3.43 16.97 -20.46
CA ASP A 221 3.06 15.70 -21.12
C ASP A 221 3.36 14.49 -20.21
N LEU A 222 3.81 13.36 -20.73
CA LEU A 222 4.19 12.17 -19.93
C LEU A 222 5.37 12.46 -18.99
N PHE A 223 6.31 13.33 -19.39
CA PHE A 223 7.42 13.73 -18.51
C PHE A 223 6.94 14.52 -17.29
N GLY A 224 5.89 15.35 -17.44
CA GLY A 224 5.22 16.01 -16.32
C GLY A 224 4.60 15.02 -15.35
N ILE A 225 3.91 13.97 -15.85
CA ILE A 225 3.36 12.90 -15.02
C ILE A 225 4.49 12.15 -14.30
N ALA A 226 5.55 11.80 -15.02
CA ALA A 226 6.71 11.11 -14.44
C ALA A 226 7.37 11.94 -13.33
N THR A 227 7.49 13.26 -13.52
CA THR A 227 7.99 14.20 -12.51
C THR A 227 7.11 14.22 -11.26
N ALA A 228 5.78 14.29 -11.43
CA ALA A 228 4.84 14.25 -10.30
C ALA A 228 4.93 12.95 -9.51
N VAL A 229 5.03 11.81 -10.20
CA VAL A 229 5.23 10.50 -9.56
C VAL A 229 6.53 10.47 -8.78
N MET A 230 7.64 10.90 -9.38
CA MET A 230 8.94 10.92 -8.71
C MET A 230 8.95 11.86 -7.49
N SER A 231 8.31 13.00 -7.59
CA SER A 231 8.13 13.92 -6.47
C SER A 231 7.27 13.32 -5.34
N MET A 232 6.18 12.64 -5.67
CA MET A 232 5.38 11.89 -4.69
C MET A 232 6.23 10.82 -4.01
N LEU A 233 6.90 9.95 -4.79
CA LEU A 233 7.72 8.84 -4.29
C LEU A 233 8.97 9.30 -3.54
N SER A 234 9.44 10.51 -3.78
CA SER A 234 10.57 11.09 -3.06
C SER A 234 10.30 11.23 -1.55
N MET A 235 9.02 11.30 -1.15
CA MET A 235 8.60 11.28 0.26
C MET A 235 8.67 9.89 0.91
N ALA A 236 9.06 8.85 0.17
CA ALA A 236 9.07 7.45 0.65
C ALA A 236 9.86 7.27 1.96
N GLY A 237 10.97 7.97 2.15
CA GLY A 237 11.78 7.84 3.37
C GLY A 237 11.01 8.15 4.65
N ILE A 238 10.32 9.29 4.70
CA ILE A 238 9.49 9.66 5.86
C ILE A 238 8.25 8.76 5.97
N ILE A 239 7.64 8.38 4.85
CA ILE A 239 6.45 7.52 4.83
C ILE A 239 6.76 6.11 5.34
N ILE A 240 7.86 5.48 4.91
CA ILE A 240 8.30 4.18 5.43
C ILE A 240 8.60 4.26 6.93
N SER A 241 9.18 5.36 7.40
CA SER A 241 9.43 5.57 8.84
C SER A 241 8.13 5.63 9.64
N LEU A 242 7.07 6.23 9.08
CA LEU A 242 5.74 6.24 9.69
C LEU A 242 5.09 4.85 9.70
N ASP A 243 5.28 4.08 8.64
CA ASP A 243 4.74 2.74 8.56
C ASP A 243 5.38 1.81 9.60
N ALA A 244 6.71 1.82 9.68
CA ALA A 244 7.46 1.03 10.64
C ALA A 244 7.14 1.39 12.11
N PHE A 245 6.64 2.60 12.38
CA PHE A 245 6.18 2.99 13.71
C PHE A 245 5.06 2.08 14.23
N GLY A 246 4.15 1.63 13.36
CA GLY A 246 3.04 0.74 13.73
C GLY A 246 3.51 -0.59 14.32
N PRO A 247 4.21 -1.47 13.58
CA PRO A 247 4.71 -2.74 14.11
C PRO A 247 5.64 -2.59 15.32
N ILE A 248 6.40 -1.50 15.41
CA ILE A 248 7.26 -1.22 16.57
C ILE A 248 6.42 -0.99 17.82
N THR A 249 5.35 -0.19 17.74
CA THR A 249 4.48 0.09 18.89
C THR A 249 3.63 -1.10 19.28
N ASP A 250 3.16 -1.88 18.31
CA ASP A 250 2.42 -3.11 18.51
C ASP A 250 3.30 -4.16 19.24
N ASN A 251 4.50 -4.42 18.73
CA ASN A 251 5.47 -5.29 19.42
C ASN A 251 5.84 -4.80 20.81
N ALA A 252 5.95 -3.49 21.03
CA ALA A 252 6.20 -2.94 22.37
C ALA A 252 5.04 -3.31 23.33
N GLY A 253 3.80 -3.27 22.86
CA GLY A 253 2.62 -3.75 23.59
C GLY A 253 2.70 -5.24 23.91
N GLY A 254 2.99 -6.07 22.91
CA GLY A 254 3.17 -7.51 23.06
C GLY A 254 4.27 -7.87 24.08
N ILE A 255 5.43 -7.21 23.99
CA ILE A 255 6.53 -7.39 24.94
C ILE A 255 6.10 -7.00 26.36
N ALA A 256 5.38 -5.89 26.53
CA ALA A 256 4.91 -5.44 27.83
C ALA A 256 3.99 -6.47 28.49
N VAL A 257 3.03 -7.05 27.72
CA VAL A 257 2.11 -8.08 28.20
C VAL A 257 2.85 -9.39 28.50
N MET A 258 3.62 -9.90 27.55
CA MET A 258 4.31 -11.19 27.69
C MET A 258 5.37 -11.18 28.80
N SER A 259 5.94 -10.02 29.13
CA SER A 259 6.91 -9.85 30.20
C SER A 259 6.28 -9.54 31.56
N GLY A 260 4.94 -9.42 31.61
CA GLY A 260 4.23 -9.10 32.86
C GLY A 260 4.58 -7.71 33.44
N LEU A 261 4.83 -6.73 32.57
CA LEU A 261 5.12 -5.36 33.01
C LEU A 261 3.88 -4.70 33.65
N PRO A 262 4.07 -3.67 34.51
CA PRO A 262 2.96 -2.95 35.14
C PRO A 262 1.96 -2.40 34.13
N GLU A 263 0.68 -2.33 34.53
CA GLU A 263 -0.43 -1.86 33.69
C GLU A 263 -0.21 -0.47 33.11
N GLU A 264 0.45 0.43 33.85
CA GLU A 264 0.81 1.76 33.37
C GLU A 264 1.71 1.73 32.10
N VAL A 265 2.55 0.70 31.96
CA VAL A 265 3.39 0.51 30.75
C VAL A 265 2.49 0.09 29.60
N ARG A 266 1.58 -0.86 29.84
CA ARG A 266 0.60 -1.31 28.86
C ARG A 266 -0.27 -0.16 28.34
N GLU A 267 -0.82 0.67 29.23
CA GLU A 267 -1.60 1.85 28.84
C GLU A 267 -0.82 2.83 27.95
N ARG A 268 0.49 2.95 28.15
CA ARG A 268 1.34 3.81 27.31
C ARG A 268 1.58 3.18 25.94
N THR A 269 1.89 1.89 25.87
CA THR A 269 2.08 1.18 24.61
C THR A 269 0.80 1.14 23.81
N ASP A 270 -0.36 0.89 24.43
CA ASP A 270 -1.67 0.87 23.75
C ASP A 270 -2.02 2.23 23.11
N ARG A 271 -1.69 3.34 23.79
CA ARG A 271 -1.87 4.68 23.20
C ARG A 271 -0.96 4.92 22.00
N LEU A 272 0.27 4.43 22.03
CA LEU A 272 1.19 4.54 20.90
C LEU A 272 0.77 3.61 19.75
N ASP A 273 0.29 2.41 20.08
CA ASP A 273 -0.21 1.45 19.09
C ASP A 273 -1.44 1.97 18.35
N ALA A 274 -2.37 2.63 19.03
CA ALA A 274 -3.51 3.29 18.38
C ALA A 274 -3.07 4.35 17.35
N VAL A 275 -1.99 5.09 17.62
CA VAL A 275 -1.36 5.99 16.64
C VAL A 275 -0.70 5.19 15.52
N GLY A 276 0.03 4.13 15.85
CA GLY A 276 0.69 3.24 14.91
C GLY A 276 -0.25 2.66 13.86
N ASN A 277 -1.42 2.18 14.28
CA ASN A 277 -2.43 1.64 13.37
C ASN A 277 -3.01 2.69 12.41
N THR A 278 -3.18 3.92 12.88
CA THR A 278 -3.56 5.03 12.01
C THR A 278 -2.46 5.31 10.97
N MET A 279 -1.20 5.30 11.38
CA MET A 279 -0.07 5.50 10.46
C MET A 279 0.06 4.37 9.45
N LYS A 280 -0.07 3.09 9.85
CA LYS A 280 -0.13 1.94 8.93
C LYS A 280 -1.19 2.13 7.83
N ALA A 281 -2.39 2.56 8.19
CA ALA A 281 -3.45 2.79 7.21
C ALA A 281 -3.12 3.93 6.24
N VAL A 282 -2.58 5.04 6.76
CA VAL A 282 -2.20 6.22 5.98
C VAL A 282 -1.11 5.89 4.97
N THR A 283 -0.09 5.14 5.38
CA THR A 283 1.03 4.76 4.51
C THR A 283 0.61 3.79 3.41
N LYS A 284 -0.31 2.86 3.69
CA LYS A 284 -0.92 1.98 2.68
C LYS A 284 -1.72 2.76 1.64
N GLY A 285 -2.48 3.77 2.07
CA GLY A 285 -3.19 4.68 1.15
C GLY A 285 -2.25 5.45 0.21
N TYR A 286 -1.14 5.94 0.75
CA TYR A 286 -0.07 6.55 -0.05
C TYR A 286 0.55 5.57 -1.04
N ALA A 287 0.88 4.34 -0.60
CA ALA A 287 1.49 3.32 -1.46
C ALA A 287 0.60 2.98 -2.66
N ILE A 288 -0.71 2.81 -2.43
CA ILE A 288 -1.66 2.50 -3.52
C ILE A 288 -1.81 3.68 -4.48
N ALA A 289 -1.94 4.91 -3.95
CA ALA A 289 -2.05 6.10 -4.79
C ALA A 289 -0.80 6.31 -5.64
N SER A 290 0.40 6.13 -5.07
CA SER A 290 1.66 6.23 -5.80
C SER A 290 1.82 5.15 -6.86
N ALA A 291 1.44 3.89 -6.55
CA ALA A 291 1.49 2.79 -7.50
C ALA A 291 0.53 3.01 -8.69
N GLY A 292 -0.66 3.56 -8.45
CA GLY A 292 -1.62 3.87 -9.52
C GLY A 292 -1.08 4.89 -10.53
N VAL A 293 -0.42 5.96 -10.06
CA VAL A 293 0.17 6.97 -10.96
C VAL A 293 1.49 6.46 -11.57
N ALA A 294 2.30 5.69 -10.81
CA ALA A 294 3.51 5.05 -11.32
C ALA A 294 3.22 4.08 -12.47
N ALA A 295 2.12 3.33 -12.38
CA ALA A 295 1.72 2.41 -13.44
C ALA A 295 1.38 3.13 -14.75
N LEU A 296 0.89 4.37 -14.71
CA LEU A 296 0.71 5.18 -15.93
C LEU A 296 2.04 5.61 -16.55
N VAL A 297 3.04 5.92 -15.74
CA VAL A 297 4.41 6.19 -16.21
C VAL A 297 4.99 4.96 -16.90
N LEU A 298 4.77 3.77 -16.32
CA LEU A 298 5.19 2.51 -16.91
C LEU A 298 4.44 2.17 -18.20
N PHE A 299 3.12 2.44 -18.26
CA PHE A 299 2.35 2.31 -19.50
C PHE A 299 2.87 3.26 -20.58
N GLY A 300 3.14 4.52 -20.22
CA GLY A 300 3.78 5.47 -21.14
C GLY A 300 5.15 4.98 -21.65
N SER A 301 5.95 4.42 -20.75
CA SER A 301 7.23 3.80 -21.10
C SER A 301 7.07 2.60 -22.04
N TYR A 302 6.09 1.73 -21.76
CA TYR A 302 5.75 0.60 -22.65
C TYR A 302 5.38 1.07 -24.06
N TYR A 303 4.50 2.08 -24.15
CA TYR A 303 4.07 2.64 -25.42
C TYR A 303 5.25 3.23 -26.22
N LEU A 304 6.04 4.10 -25.61
CA LEU A 304 7.17 4.76 -26.26
C LEU A 304 8.25 3.76 -26.66
N GLU A 305 8.56 2.78 -25.82
CA GLU A 305 9.55 1.74 -26.12
C GLU A 305 9.08 0.82 -27.25
N LEU A 306 7.79 0.50 -27.27
CA LEU A 306 7.21 -0.31 -28.34
C LEU A 306 7.31 0.40 -29.69
N GLU A 307 6.99 1.69 -29.77
CA GLU A 307 7.16 2.48 -31.00
C GLU A 307 8.63 2.58 -31.42
N ARG A 308 9.53 2.85 -30.46
CA ARG A 308 10.97 2.93 -30.73
C ARG A 308 11.53 1.63 -31.32
N LYS A 309 11.15 0.50 -30.74
CA LYS A 309 11.70 -0.82 -31.12
C LYS A 309 11.12 -1.35 -32.42
N THR A 310 9.82 -1.14 -32.64
CA THR A 310 9.14 -1.66 -33.85
C THR A 310 9.20 -0.70 -35.04
N GLY A 311 9.51 0.59 -34.81
CA GLY A 311 9.49 1.62 -35.84
C GLY A 311 8.08 1.96 -36.35
N HIS A 312 7.03 1.49 -35.69
CA HIS A 312 5.62 1.73 -36.04
C HIS A 312 4.92 2.49 -34.93
N THR A 313 3.99 3.38 -35.32
CA THR A 313 3.04 3.97 -34.39
C THR A 313 1.93 2.96 -34.04
N TRP A 314 1.67 2.79 -32.77
CA TRP A 314 0.66 1.86 -32.29
C TRP A 314 -0.58 2.60 -31.83
N ASP A 315 -1.74 2.24 -32.40
CA ASP A 315 -3.04 2.78 -32.01
C ASP A 315 -3.72 1.86 -30.97
N PHE A 316 -3.86 2.34 -29.74
CA PHE A 316 -4.59 1.71 -28.64
C PHE A 316 -6.03 2.24 -28.55
N SER A 317 -6.66 2.46 -29.69
CA SER A 317 -8.02 2.96 -29.76
C SER A 317 -9.03 1.97 -29.16
N LEU A 318 -9.97 2.49 -28.37
CA LEU A 318 -11.10 1.70 -27.85
C LEU A 318 -12.08 1.23 -28.96
N LYS A 319 -11.85 1.62 -30.21
CA LYS A 319 -12.57 1.06 -31.37
C LYS A 319 -12.04 -0.31 -31.78
N ASP A 320 -10.80 -0.64 -31.39
CA ASP A 320 -10.19 -1.94 -31.68
C ASP A 320 -10.64 -2.97 -30.62
N PRO A 321 -11.39 -4.03 -31.03
CA PRO A 321 -11.82 -5.05 -30.07
C PRO A 321 -10.67 -5.76 -29.35
N ILE A 322 -9.47 -5.84 -29.96
CA ILE A 322 -8.30 -6.48 -29.36
C ILE A 322 -7.85 -5.70 -28.11
N VAL A 323 -7.88 -4.36 -28.17
CA VAL A 323 -7.59 -3.51 -27.01
C VAL A 323 -8.62 -3.74 -25.90
N ILE A 324 -9.90 -3.81 -26.24
CA ILE A 324 -10.98 -4.08 -25.26
C ILE A 324 -10.83 -5.46 -24.64
N ILE A 325 -10.52 -6.50 -25.44
CA ILE A 325 -10.22 -7.84 -24.92
C ILE A 325 -9.07 -7.78 -23.91
N GLY A 326 -8.00 -7.09 -24.26
CA GLY A 326 -6.88 -6.85 -23.34
C GLY A 326 -7.34 -6.20 -22.04
N MET A 327 -8.16 -5.13 -22.10
CA MET A 327 -8.67 -4.44 -20.92
C MET A 327 -9.49 -5.37 -20.00
N PHE A 328 -10.34 -6.23 -20.54
CA PHE A 328 -11.10 -7.20 -19.73
C PHE A 328 -10.17 -8.23 -19.08
N LEU A 329 -9.20 -8.76 -19.82
CA LEU A 329 -8.23 -9.71 -19.29
C LEU A 329 -7.35 -9.04 -18.20
N GLY A 330 -6.96 -7.79 -18.40
CA GLY A 330 -6.24 -7.00 -17.42
C GLY A 330 -7.06 -6.72 -16.16
N GLY A 331 -8.34 -6.38 -16.32
CA GLY A 331 -9.26 -6.17 -15.18
C GLY A 331 -9.54 -7.45 -14.39
N LEU A 332 -9.46 -8.61 -15.03
CA LEU A 332 -9.62 -9.92 -14.38
C LEU A 332 -8.45 -10.24 -13.41
N LEU A 333 -7.22 -9.80 -13.74
CA LEU A 333 -6.03 -10.16 -12.96
C LEU A 333 -6.12 -9.75 -11.48
N PRO A 334 -6.43 -8.50 -11.10
CA PRO A 334 -6.57 -8.11 -9.71
C PRO A 334 -7.65 -8.93 -8.98
N CYS A 335 -8.74 -9.27 -9.65
CA CYS A 335 -9.82 -10.07 -9.07
C CYS A 335 -9.38 -11.51 -8.77
N LEU A 336 -8.68 -12.16 -9.70
CA LEU A 336 -8.13 -13.51 -9.48
C LEU A 336 -7.02 -13.49 -8.43
N PHE A 337 -6.15 -12.50 -8.50
CA PHE A 337 -5.05 -12.33 -7.54
C PHE A 337 -5.58 -12.20 -6.11
N THR A 338 -6.57 -11.34 -5.89
CA THR A 338 -7.18 -11.17 -4.57
C THR A 338 -7.92 -12.42 -4.12
N ALA A 339 -8.66 -13.09 -5.00
CA ALA A 339 -9.35 -14.34 -4.69
C ALA A 339 -8.38 -15.44 -4.23
N TRP A 340 -7.27 -15.60 -4.94
CA TRP A 340 -6.25 -16.60 -4.58
C TRP A 340 -5.48 -16.22 -3.32
N SER A 341 -5.11 -14.95 -3.15
CA SER A 341 -4.47 -14.45 -1.94
C SER A 341 -5.35 -14.64 -0.70
N MET A 342 -6.64 -14.29 -0.79
CA MET A 342 -7.59 -14.51 0.30
C MET A 342 -7.77 -15.99 0.64
N SER A 343 -7.85 -16.86 -0.38
CA SER A 343 -7.92 -18.30 -0.18
C SER A 343 -6.66 -18.86 0.47
N ALA A 344 -5.48 -18.34 0.09
CA ALA A 344 -4.20 -18.70 0.67
C ALA A 344 -4.13 -18.35 2.16
N VAL A 345 -4.56 -17.13 2.52
CA VAL A 345 -4.65 -16.69 3.93
C VAL A 345 -5.58 -17.60 4.73
N GLY A 346 -6.78 -17.90 4.19
CA GLY A 346 -7.74 -18.76 4.85
C GLY A 346 -7.20 -20.16 5.14
N LYS A 347 -6.48 -20.77 4.19
CA LYS A 347 -5.84 -22.09 4.37
C LYS A 347 -4.74 -22.06 5.44
N ALA A 348 -3.85 -21.06 5.36
CA ALA A 348 -2.75 -20.93 6.31
C ALA A 348 -3.26 -20.62 7.72
N ALA A 349 -4.25 -19.74 7.86
CA ALA A 349 -4.90 -19.44 9.13
C ALA A 349 -5.59 -20.68 9.72
N GLY A 350 -6.28 -21.48 8.90
CA GLY A 350 -6.87 -22.75 9.32
C GLY A 350 -5.85 -23.73 9.91
N ALA A 351 -4.64 -23.80 9.34
CA ALA A 351 -3.57 -24.63 9.89
C ALA A 351 -3.10 -24.15 11.27
N VAL A 352 -3.01 -22.82 11.46
CA VAL A 352 -2.69 -22.22 12.77
C VAL A 352 -3.79 -22.51 13.80
N VAL A 353 -5.06 -22.34 13.42
CA VAL A 353 -6.22 -22.66 14.28
C VAL A 353 -6.15 -24.09 14.80
N VAL A 354 -5.88 -25.06 13.91
CA VAL A 354 -5.76 -26.49 14.28
C VAL A 354 -4.60 -26.69 15.27
N GLU A 355 -3.46 -26.04 15.03
CA GLU A 355 -2.30 -26.16 15.92
C GLU A 355 -2.55 -25.53 17.30
N VAL A 356 -3.16 -24.34 17.34
CA VAL A 356 -3.48 -23.68 18.61
C VAL A 356 -4.44 -24.54 19.43
N ARG A 357 -5.52 -25.06 18.81
CA ARG A 357 -6.46 -25.97 19.49
C ARG A 357 -5.75 -27.22 19.99
N ARG A 358 -4.90 -27.83 19.16
CA ARG A 358 -4.11 -29.01 19.54
C ARG A 358 -3.27 -28.76 20.80
N GLN A 359 -2.62 -27.59 20.87
CA GLN A 359 -1.79 -27.26 22.03
C GLN A 359 -2.62 -27.04 23.29
N LEU A 360 -3.73 -26.29 23.18
CA LEU A 360 -4.62 -26.02 24.32
C LEU A 360 -5.29 -27.29 24.87
N GLU A 361 -5.67 -28.23 24.00
CA GLU A 361 -6.25 -29.52 24.39
C GLU A 361 -5.19 -30.47 25.01
N LYS A 362 -4.03 -30.59 24.36
CA LYS A 362 -2.97 -31.52 24.78
C LYS A 362 -2.24 -31.06 26.04
N PHE A 363 -2.14 -29.76 26.24
CA PHE A 363 -1.39 -29.15 27.33
C PHE A 363 -2.27 -28.25 28.21
N PRO A 364 -3.13 -28.79 29.07
CA PRO A 364 -4.02 -27.96 29.92
C PRO A 364 -3.29 -26.95 30.81
N GLY A 365 -2.01 -27.20 31.09
CA GLY A 365 -1.14 -26.30 31.85
C GLY A 365 -0.94 -24.94 31.19
N ILE A 366 -1.17 -24.81 29.87
CA ILE A 366 -1.08 -23.56 29.16
C ILE A 366 -2.16 -22.59 29.68
N MET A 367 -3.42 -23.00 29.71
CA MET A 367 -4.52 -22.17 30.20
C MET A 367 -4.37 -21.74 31.65
N ASN A 368 -3.76 -22.59 32.47
CA ASN A 368 -3.50 -22.32 33.89
C ASN A 368 -2.19 -21.53 34.13
N GLY A 369 -1.42 -21.21 33.07
CA GLY A 369 -0.15 -20.50 33.16
C GLY A 369 1.01 -21.31 33.75
N THR A 370 0.85 -22.61 33.92
CA THR A 370 1.89 -23.52 34.50
C THR A 370 2.81 -24.12 33.43
N GLN A 371 2.42 -24.02 32.15
CA GLN A 371 3.20 -24.49 31.02
C GLN A 371 3.19 -23.42 29.89
N LYS A 372 4.33 -23.17 29.27
CA LYS A 372 4.44 -22.30 28.11
C LYS A 372 3.99 -22.99 26.82
N PRO A 373 3.33 -22.30 25.89
CA PRO A 373 3.03 -22.82 24.57
C PRO A 373 4.30 -23.10 23.73
N GLU A 374 4.14 -23.96 22.73
CA GLU A 374 5.15 -24.22 21.70
C GLU A 374 5.02 -23.14 20.58
N TYR A 375 5.46 -21.91 20.82
CA TYR A 375 5.33 -20.78 19.88
C TYR A 375 6.00 -21.05 18.53
N ALA A 376 7.19 -21.70 18.55
CA ALA A 376 7.95 -22.01 17.35
C ALA A 376 7.17 -22.89 16.35
N ALA A 377 6.27 -23.76 16.83
CA ALA A 377 5.44 -24.57 15.96
C ALA A 377 4.48 -23.73 15.11
N CYS A 378 3.85 -22.70 15.70
CA CYS A 378 2.98 -21.79 14.95
C CYS A 378 3.77 -20.94 13.95
N VAL A 379 4.95 -20.42 14.32
CA VAL A 379 5.83 -19.66 13.42
C VAL A 379 6.25 -20.51 12.21
N ASP A 380 6.66 -21.77 12.44
CA ASP A 380 7.07 -22.68 11.37
C ASP A 380 5.91 -23.01 10.40
N ILE A 381 4.71 -23.27 10.94
CA ILE A 381 3.51 -23.52 10.13
C ILE A 381 3.18 -22.32 9.26
N VAL A 382 3.14 -21.11 9.83
CA VAL A 382 2.81 -19.89 9.09
C VAL A 382 3.84 -19.63 8.00
N THR A 383 5.13 -19.74 8.32
CA THR A 383 6.22 -19.48 7.36
C THR A 383 6.17 -20.44 6.18
N LYS A 384 6.02 -21.75 6.45
CA LYS A 384 5.93 -22.77 5.40
C LYS A 384 4.68 -22.59 4.54
N ALA A 385 3.54 -22.31 5.17
CA ALA A 385 2.29 -22.09 4.47
C ALA A 385 2.37 -20.83 3.59
N ALA A 386 2.90 -19.71 4.11
CA ALA A 386 3.07 -18.48 3.38
C ALA A 386 3.93 -18.67 2.12
N LEU A 387 5.11 -19.28 2.25
CA LEU A 387 6.02 -19.54 1.13
C LEU A 387 5.37 -20.41 0.05
N ARG A 388 4.59 -21.42 0.44
CA ARG A 388 3.93 -22.33 -0.52
C ARG A 388 2.72 -21.69 -1.21
N GLU A 389 1.86 -21.04 -0.46
CA GLU A 389 0.60 -20.47 -0.97
C GLU A 389 0.83 -19.20 -1.79
N MET A 390 1.98 -18.52 -1.62
CA MET A 390 2.34 -17.33 -2.40
C MET A 390 2.77 -17.65 -3.85
N ILE A 391 3.14 -18.89 -4.17
CA ILE A 391 3.65 -19.25 -5.51
C ILE A 391 2.62 -18.94 -6.59
N LEU A 392 1.38 -19.35 -6.42
CA LEU A 392 0.34 -19.19 -7.44
C LEU A 392 -0.04 -17.71 -7.66
N PRO A 393 -0.33 -16.90 -6.63
CA PRO A 393 -0.55 -15.47 -6.81
C PRO A 393 0.65 -14.75 -7.46
N ALA A 394 1.88 -15.06 -7.07
CA ALA A 394 3.08 -14.40 -7.59
C ALA A 394 3.32 -14.71 -9.08
N LEU A 395 2.99 -15.91 -9.55
CA LEU A 395 3.14 -16.29 -10.95
C LEU A 395 2.05 -15.71 -11.85
N LEU A 396 0.87 -15.40 -11.33
CA LEU A 396 -0.28 -14.94 -12.12
C LEU A 396 0.05 -13.72 -13.01
N PRO A 397 0.63 -12.62 -12.51
CA PRO A 397 0.93 -11.46 -13.33
C PRO A 397 1.95 -11.78 -14.43
N VAL A 398 2.95 -12.59 -14.14
CA VAL A 398 4.01 -12.96 -15.10
C VAL A 398 3.45 -13.85 -16.20
N VAL A 399 2.79 -14.94 -15.81
CA VAL A 399 2.20 -15.90 -16.77
C VAL A 399 1.10 -15.25 -17.61
N GLY A 400 0.28 -14.39 -16.99
CA GLY A 400 -0.79 -13.67 -17.70
C GLY A 400 -0.25 -12.77 -18.81
N VAL A 401 0.80 -12.02 -18.55
CA VAL A 401 1.46 -11.15 -19.54
C VAL A 401 2.09 -11.99 -20.66
N ILE A 402 2.88 -13.00 -20.29
CA ILE A 402 3.54 -13.88 -21.30
C ILE A 402 2.50 -14.57 -22.17
N ALA A 403 1.41 -15.08 -21.60
CA ALA A 403 0.37 -15.75 -22.34
C ALA A 403 -0.30 -14.84 -23.38
N ILE A 404 -0.57 -13.58 -23.04
CA ILE A 404 -1.16 -12.61 -23.98
C ILE A 404 -0.14 -12.21 -25.04
N ALA A 405 1.12 -11.95 -24.67
CA ALA A 405 2.17 -11.59 -25.61
C ALA A 405 2.44 -12.72 -26.64
N ALA A 406 2.38 -13.97 -26.20
CA ALA A 406 2.66 -15.13 -27.02
C ALA A 406 1.53 -15.50 -28.01
N ILE A 407 0.32 -14.94 -27.86
CA ILE A 407 -0.80 -15.19 -28.78
C ILE A 407 -0.76 -14.18 -29.93
N PRO A 408 -0.38 -14.57 -31.18
CA PRO A 408 -0.22 -13.61 -32.27
C PRO A 408 -1.45 -12.76 -32.59
N ALA A 409 -2.66 -13.32 -32.37
CA ALA A 409 -3.92 -12.61 -32.60
C ALA A 409 -4.21 -11.51 -31.56
N LEU A 410 -3.57 -11.54 -30.40
CA LEU A 410 -3.70 -10.55 -29.33
C LEU A 410 -2.53 -9.55 -29.36
N GLY A 411 -1.31 -10.02 -29.21
CA GLY A 411 -0.07 -9.27 -29.38
C GLY A 411 0.02 -7.99 -28.53
N ALA A 412 0.77 -7.02 -29.04
CA ALA A 412 1.05 -5.78 -28.36
C ALA A 412 -0.19 -4.93 -28.02
N LYS A 413 -1.23 -4.97 -28.88
CA LYS A 413 -2.47 -4.21 -28.65
C LYS A 413 -3.27 -4.73 -27.45
N ALA A 414 -3.47 -6.04 -27.36
CA ALA A 414 -4.14 -6.63 -26.23
C ALA A 414 -3.32 -6.44 -24.94
N LEU A 415 -1.99 -6.54 -25.06
CA LEU A 415 -1.11 -6.31 -23.91
C LEU A 415 -1.22 -4.86 -23.39
N GLY A 416 -1.23 -3.85 -24.27
CA GLY A 416 -1.47 -2.47 -23.85
C GLY A 416 -2.85 -2.27 -23.19
N GLY A 417 -3.90 -2.88 -23.75
CA GLY A 417 -5.23 -2.92 -23.13
C GLY A 417 -5.20 -3.57 -21.75
N MET A 418 -4.48 -4.69 -21.60
CA MET A 418 -4.31 -5.41 -20.34
C MET A 418 -3.65 -4.53 -19.27
N LEU A 419 -2.62 -3.75 -19.60
CA LEU A 419 -1.98 -2.84 -18.67
C LEU A 419 -3.00 -1.84 -18.10
N VAL A 420 -3.78 -1.19 -18.97
CA VAL A 420 -4.81 -0.21 -18.55
C VAL A 420 -5.88 -0.89 -17.69
N GLY A 421 -6.39 -2.05 -18.09
CA GLY A 421 -7.40 -2.80 -17.33
C GLY A 421 -6.90 -3.18 -15.93
N THR A 422 -5.64 -3.63 -15.84
CA THR A 422 -5.00 -4.00 -14.56
C THR A 422 -4.83 -2.79 -13.65
N ILE A 423 -4.40 -1.64 -14.20
CA ILE A 423 -4.22 -0.39 -13.43
C ILE A 423 -5.57 0.06 -12.85
N VAL A 424 -6.60 0.17 -13.69
CA VAL A 424 -7.90 0.69 -13.26
C VAL A 424 -8.52 -0.23 -12.20
N THR A 425 -8.65 -1.53 -12.48
CA THR A 425 -9.27 -2.47 -11.54
C THR A 425 -8.44 -2.61 -10.26
N GLY A 426 -7.12 -2.74 -10.39
CA GLY A 426 -6.23 -2.88 -9.25
C GLY A 426 -6.26 -1.68 -8.32
N LEU A 427 -6.30 -0.47 -8.86
CA LEU A 427 -6.40 0.76 -8.06
C LEU A 427 -7.67 0.77 -7.20
N PHE A 428 -8.84 0.53 -7.80
CA PHE A 428 -10.11 0.51 -7.06
C PHE A 428 -10.16 -0.60 -6.01
N VAL A 429 -9.75 -1.82 -6.37
CA VAL A 429 -9.77 -2.97 -5.46
C VAL A 429 -8.78 -2.76 -4.31
N GLY A 430 -7.56 -2.30 -4.61
CA GLY A 430 -6.54 -2.03 -3.59
C GLY A 430 -6.98 -0.98 -2.57
N ILE A 431 -7.49 0.18 -3.02
CA ILE A 431 -7.99 1.23 -2.13
C ILE A 431 -9.17 0.72 -1.29
N ALA A 432 -10.14 0.04 -1.92
CA ALA A 432 -11.31 -0.48 -1.22
C ALA A 432 -10.90 -1.46 -0.12
N MET A 433 -10.02 -2.41 -0.41
CA MET A 433 -9.58 -3.44 0.53
C MET A 433 -8.80 -2.84 1.71
N THR A 434 -7.78 -2.04 1.45
CA THR A 434 -6.95 -1.46 2.52
C THR A 434 -7.72 -0.50 3.41
N SER A 435 -8.62 0.31 2.82
CA SER A 435 -9.47 1.24 3.58
C SER A 435 -10.53 0.51 4.41
N SER A 436 -11.16 -0.54 3.88
CA SER A 436 -12.10 -1.37 4.65
C SER A 436 -11.41 -2.02 5.85
N GLY A 437 -10.26 -2.67 5.61
CA GLY A 437 -9.52 -3.38 6.65
C GLY A 437 -9.08 -2.44 7.77
N GLY A 438 -8.48 -1.29 7.44
CA GLY A 438 -8.09 -0.29 8.43
C GLY A 438 -9.28 0.33 9.19
N ALA A 439 -10.43 0.48 8.52
CA ALA A 439 -11.63 0.99 9.17
C ALA A 439 -12.28 -0.02 10.13
N TRP A 440 -12.25 -1.33 9.82
CA TRP A 440 -12.72 -2.38 10.74
C TRP A 440 -11.87 -2.48 11.99
N ASP A 441 -10.54 -2.50 11.83
CA ASP A 441 -9.60 -2.55 12.95
C ASP A 441 -9.82 -1.38 13.91
N ASN A 442 -9.84 -0.16 13.39
CA ASN A 442 -10.09 1.02 14.21
C ASN A 442 -11.54 1.10 14.76
N ALA A 443 -12.52 0.48 14.13
CA ALA A 443 -13.86 0.34 14.70
C ALA A 443 -13.87 -0.60 15.92
N LYS A 444 -13.09 -1.69 15.88
CA LYS A 444 -12.87 -2.58 17.05
C LYS A 444 -12.23 -1.79 18.19
N LYS A 445 -11.13 -1.07 17.93
CA LYS A 445 -10.42 -0.26 18.94
C LYS A 445 -11.32 0.83 19.53
N PHE A 446 -12.14 1.50 18.71
CA PHE A 446 -13.12 2.48 19.19
C PHE A 446 -14.11 1.87 20.19
N ILE A 447 -14.55 0.63 19.97
CA ILE A 447 -15.41 -0.08 20.92
C ILE A 447 -14.63 -0.46 22.18
N GLU A 448 -13.40 -0.92 22.07
CA GLU A 448 -12.52 -1.28 23.20
C GLU A 448 -12.21 -0.10 24.12
N GLU A 449 -12.21 1.15 23.60
CA GLU A 449 -12.11 2.38 24.36
C GLU A 449 -13.35 2.68 25.25
N GLY A 450 -14.31 1.78 25.29
CA GLY A 450 -15.51 1.88 26.15
C GLY A 450 -16.79 2.29 25.42
N HIS A 451 -16.74 2.48 24.08
CA HIS A 451 -17.94 2.80 23.30
C HIS A 451 -18.78 1.55 23.05
N HIS A 452 -20.12 1.72 22.89
CA HIS A 452 -21.05 0.64 22.54
C HIS A 452 -21.01 -0.60 23.45
N GLY A 453 -20.65 -0.44 24.71
CA GLY A 453 -20.59 -1.51 25.72
C GLY A 453 -19.17 -1.99 26.03
N GLY A 454 -18.15 -1.50 25.30
CA GLY A 454 -16.75 -1.78 25.58
C GLY A 454 -16.31 -3.20 25.26
N LYS A 455 -15.12 -3.56 25.73
CA LYS A 455 -14.49 -4.87 25.53
C LYS A 455 -15.35 -6.00 26.11
N GLY A 456 -15.53 -7.08 25.34
CA GLY A 456 -16.33 -8.24 25.72
C GLY A 456 -17.83 -8.13 25.41
N SER A 457 -18.35 -6.95 25.00
CA SER A 457 -19.73 -6.78 24.56
C SER A 457 -20.04 -7.53 23.26
N ASP A 458 -21.33 -7.69 22.92
CA ASP A 458 -21.72 -8.29 21.64
C ASP A 458 -21.30 -7.41 20.45
N ALA A 459 -21.28 -6.08 20.62
CA ALA A 459 -20.75 -5.16 19.64
C ALA A 459 -19.24 -5.37 19.44
N HIS A 460 -18.48 -5.60 20.52
CA HIS A 460 -17.06 -5.93 20.44
C HIS A 460 -16.83 -7.24 19.67
N LYS A 461 -17.57 -8.31 19.97
CA LYS A 461 -17.47 -9.58 19.25
C LYS A 461 -17.76 -9.44 17.75
N ALA A 462 -18.77 -8.64 17.40
CA ALA A 462 -19.07 -8.34 16.00
C ALA A 462 -17.94 -7.55 15.34
N ALA A 463 -17.33 -6.59 16.05
CA ALA A 463 -16.20 -5.81 15.54
C ALA A 463 -14.94 -6.66 15.36
N VAL A 464 -14.64 -7.59 16.28
CA VAL A 464 -13.56 -8.58 16.13
C VAL A 464 -13.76 -9.42 14.86
N THR A 465 -14.99 -9.84 14.56
CA THR A 465 -15.26 -10.56 13.30
C THR A 465 -14.94 -9.70 12.06
N GLY A 466 -15.31 -8.42 12.09
CA GLY A 466 -15.00 -7.50 10.99
C GLY A 466 -13.51 -7.26 10.84
N ASP A 467 -12.79 -7.10 11.95
CA ASP A 467 -11.34 -6.95 11.98
C ASP A 467 -10.64 -8.20 11.42
N THR A 468 -11.03 -9.41 11.87
CA THR A 468 -10.51 -10.69 11.35
C THR A 468 -10.72 -10.85 9.83
N VAL A 469 -11.82 -10.35 9.27
CA VAL A 469 -12.04 -10.27 7.81
C VAL A 469 -11.18 -9.18 7.19
N GLY A 470 -11.01 -8.07 7.90
CA GLY A 470 -10.24 -6.90 7.49
C GLY A 470 -8.73 -7.14 7.40
N ASP A 471 -8.17 -7.98 8.26
CA ASP A 471 -6.74 -8.27 8.30
C ASP A 471 -6.16 -8.74 6.95
N PRO A 472 -6.69 -9.80 6.31
CA PRO A 472 -6.21 -10.18 4.99
C PRO A 472 -6.48 -9.10 3.93
N TYR A 473 -7.48 -8.23 4.10
CA TYR A 473 -7.76 -7.09 3.24
C TYR A 473 -6.68 -6.02 3.35
N LYS A 474 -6.34 -5.60 4.58
CA LYS A 474 -5.39 -4.49 4.80
C LYS A 474 -3.92 -4.91 4.78
N ASP A 475 -3.60 -6.16 5.17
CA ASP A 475 -2.23 -6.58 5.44
C ASP A 475 -1.69 -7.63 4.45
N THR A 476 -2.55 -8.21 3.59
CA THR A 476 -2.13 -9.22 2.61
C THR A 476 -2.60 -8.88 1.20
N SER A 477 -3.87 -9.10 0.89
CA SER A 477 -4.38 -9.01 -0.49
C SER A 477 -4.41 -7.58 -1.03
N GLY A 478 -4.85 -6.62 -0.22
CA GLY A 478 -4.92 -5.21 -0.61
C GLY A 478 -3.56 -4.62 -0.98
N PRO A 479 -2.56 -4.63 -0.06
CA PRO A 479 -1.22 -4.13 -0.37
C PRO A 479 -0.54 -4.88 -1.50
N ALA A 480 -0.72 -6.20 -1.63
CA ALA A 480 -0.08 -7.01 -2.66
C ALA A 480 -0.56 -6.71 -4.10
N ILE A 481 -1.68 -5.99 -4.27
CA ILE A 481 -2.10 -5.48 -5.57
C ILE A 481 -1.09 -4.50 -6.15
N ASN A 482 -0.42 -3.70 -5.32
CA ASN A 482 0.57 -2.71 -5.78
C ASN A 482 1.73 -3.35 -6.54
N PRO A 483 2.50 -4.30 -5.97
CA PRO A 483 3.55 -5.00 -6.72
C PRO A 483 2.96 -5.77 -7.90
N MET A 484 1.78 -6.36 -7.81
CA MET A 484 1.15 -7.07 -8.93
C MET A 484 0.96 -6.16 -10.15
N ILE A 485 0.42 -4.95 -9.98
CA ILE A 485 0.24 -3.98 -11.08
C ILE A 485 1.60 -3.63 -11.72
N LYS A 486 2.62 -3.40 -10.91
CA LYS A 486 3.95 -3.06 -11.40
C LYS A 486 4.61 -4.20 -12.15
N VAL A 487 4.55 -5.42 -11.61
CA VAL A 487 5.09 -6.63 -12.27
C VAL A 487 4.46 -6.83 -13.63
N VAL A 488 3.13 -6.66 -13.76
CA VAL A 488 2.45 -6.73 -15.07
C VAL A 488 3.05 -5.74 -16.05
N ASN A 489 3.27 -4.50 -15.65
CA ASN A 489 3.83 -3.45 -16.50
C ASN A 489 5.30 -3.72 -16.85
N ILE A 490 6.14 -4.12 -15.89
CA ILE A 490 7.56 -4.43 -16.11
C ILE A 490 7.71 -5.60 -17.07
N VAL A 491 6.99 -6.70 -16.82
CA VAL A 491 7.05 -7.88 -17.68
C VAL A 491 6.56 -7.53 -19.08
N ALA A 492 5.54 -6.68 -19.23
CA ALA A 492 5.07 -6.23 -20.54
C ALA A 492 6.17 -5.49 -21.34
N ILE A 493 6.94 -4.61 -20.68
CA ILE A 493 8.06 -3.92 -21.32
C ILE A 493 9.14 -4.93 -21.78
N LEU A 494 9.44 -5.93 -20.95
CA LEU A 494 10.40 -6.99 -21.30
C LEU A 494 9.92 -7.85 -22.47
N MET A 495 8.61 -8.05 -22.60
CA MET A 495 8.04 -8.83 -23.70
C MET A 495 8.14 -8.14 -25.07
N ILE A 496 8.39 -6.83 -25.11
CA ILE A 496 8.57 -6.11 -26.39
C ILE A 496 9.69 -6.74 -27.21
N GLU A 497 10.84 -6.93 -26.59
CA GLU A 497 12.03 -7.47 -27.26
C GLU A 497 11.84 -8.94 -27.69
N LEU A 498 11.09 -9.71 -26.89
CA LEU A 498 10.93 -11.15 -27.10
C LEU A 498 9.87 -11.51 -28.14
N PHE A 499 8.82 -10.71 -28.26
CA PHE A 499 7.65 -11.10 -29.07
C PHE A 499 7.27 -10.10 -30.17
N PHE A 500 7.79 -8.85 -30.13
CA PHE A 500 7.32 -7.82 -31.05
C PHE A 500 8.44 -7.19 -31.89
N VAL A 501 9.69 -7.50 -31.61
CA VAL A 501 10.89 -7.13 -32.38
C VAL A 501 11.43 -8.35 -33.11
#